data_4a72ebbfb934b318b5cf59e4a4ed21f7
#
_entry.id   4a72ebbfb934b318b5cf59e4a4ed21f7
#
_cell.length_a   1.000
_cell.length_b   1.000
_cell.length_c   1.000
_cell.angle_alpha   90.00
_cell.angle_beta   90.00
_cell.angle_gamma   90.00
#
_symmetry.space_group_name_H-M   'P 1'
#
loop_
_entity.id
_entity.type
_entity.pdbx_description
1 polymer ?
#
loop_
_entity_poly.entity_id
_entity_poly.type
_entity_poly.pdbx_seq_one_letter_code
_entity_poly.pdbx_strand_id
1 'polypeptide(L)'
;MATFFAMAYIISVNSNITSKSGGNCVCPADDPDHCNSNTDYLMCVQEINRDMVTATAAISALGTFFMGLLANLPVAIAPGMGLNAYFAYTVVGYHGQGMIPYSIALTAVFVEGWVFLGLTLLGIRQWLARALPASIKLATGVGIGLYLTLIGLSYSAGIGLVAGAQDTPMELAGCTDALRQEGMCPSADKMRSPTMWVGIFCGGVLTACLMLYRVKGAVIIGILLVSIISWPRPTAVTYFPHTPLGDDMFDFFKQVVTFHPIKRTLLAMEWDLAGHGAEFGLAFITFLYVDILDTTGTLYSMAKFAGTIDERTQDFEGSAMAYMVDAITISIGALLGTPPVAAFVESGAGISEGGRTGLTSCVTGFCFFIAVFFAPIFASIPPWATGCTLVLVGALMCKAAAEINWRYYGDAVPAFLTIAIMPFTYSIAYGLIAGILSYMLLNMIVWVLEVGSRGRLVPPNKHEKDPWTWRIAGGFFPPWLQRLFRGKKDFWREDQSQLTEDEWRDSEPRLGEVVVDESINSQEPVQEKAEHPKA
;
A
#
# COMPACT_ATOMS: atom_id res chain seq x y z
N MET A 1 21.19 -4.26 0.28
CA MET A 1 21.24 -3.53 1.56
C MET A 1 20.52 -2.18 1.54
N ALA A 2 20.70 -1.31 0.53
CA ALA A 2 19.97 -0.03 0.46
C ALA A 2 18.44 -0.23 0.53
N THR A 3 17.90 -1.22 -0.19
CA THR A 3 16.49 -1.62 -0.12
C THR A 3 16.06 -1.98 1.30
N PHE A 4 16.86 -2.80 2.01
CA PHE A 4 16.55 -3.17 3.40
C PHE A 4 16.47 -1.92 4.29
N PHE A 5 17.46 -1.02 4.20
CA PHE A 5 17.42 0.22 4.99
C PHE A 5 16.29 1.16 4.61
N ALA A 6 15.80 1.11 3.38
CA ALA A 6 14.62 1.87 2.99
C ALA A 6 13.32 1.25 3.53
N MET A 7 13.27 -0.07 3.74
CA MET A 7 12.05 -0.81 4.07
C MET A 7 11.97 -1.33 5.51
N ALA A 8 13.08 -1.41 6.27
CA ALA A 8 13.09 -2.07 7.58
C ALA A 8 12.10 -1.46 8.60
N TYR A 9 11.65 -0.22 8.36
CA TYR A 9 10.62 0.42 9.15
C TYR A 9 9.28 -0.35 9.14
N ILE A 10 9.00 -1.14 8.08
CA ILE A 10 7.76 -1.90 7.96
C ILE A 10 7.59 -2.93 9.08
N ILE A 11 8.69 -3.48 9.60
CA ILE A 11 8.66 -4.44 10.68
C ILE A 11 7.96 -3.84 11.91
N SER A 12 8.28 -2.59 12.24
CA SER A 12 7.68 -1.88 13.35
C SER A 12 6.33 -1.27 13.01
N VAL A 13 6.17 -0.67 11.82
CA VAL A 13 4.91 -0.04 11.40
C VAL A 13 3.80 -1.09 11.30
N ASN A 14 4.06 -2.22 10.63
CA ASN A 14 3.05 -3.27 10.50
C ASN A 14 2.64 -3.85 11.86
N SER A 15 3.60 -4.15 12.73
CA SER A 15 3.30 -4.68 14.06
C SER A 15 2.49 -3.69 14.91
N ASN A 16 2.86 -2.40 14.88
CA ASN A 16 2.13 -1.36 15.60
C ASN A 16 0.70 -1.17 15.08
N ILE A 17 0.48 -1.22 13.76
CA ILE A 17 -0.85 -1.08 13.17
C ILE A 17 -1.69 -2.34 13.47
N THR A 18 -1.17 -3.53 13.17
CA THR A 18 -1.93 -4.77 13.27
C THR A 18 -2.25 -5.13 14.71
N SER A 19 -1.35 -4.87 15.66
CA SER A 19 -1.61 -5.13 17.08
C SER A 19 -2.77 -4.31 17.65
N LYS A 20 -3.07 -3.12 17.07
CA LYS A 20 -4.22 -2.29 17.49
C LYS A 20 -5.58 -2.92 17.18
N SER A 21 -5.63 -3.91 16.29
CA SER A 21 -6.83 -4.72 16.10
C SER A 21 -7.15 -5.61 17.32
N GLY A 22 -6.20 -5.77 18.24
CA GLY A 22 -6.32 -6.70 19.36
C GLY A 22 -6.03 -8.16 18.98
N GLY A 23 -5.92 -8.48 17.70
CA GLY A 23 -5.70 -9.86 17.23
C GLY A 23 -6.78 -10.81 17.76
N ASN A 24 -6.35 -11.90 18.39
CA ASN A 24 -7.23 -12.86 19.04
C ASN A 24 -7.38 -12.64 20.57
N CYS A 25 -7.01 -11.45 21.07
CA CYS A 25 -7.26 -11.08 22.47
C CYS A 25 -8.76 -10.76 22.66
N VAL A 26 -9.34 -11.26 23.74
CA VAL A 26 -10.76 -11.05 24.04
C VAL A 26 -10.90 -9.87 24.99
N CYS A 27 -11.63 -8.85 24.55
CA CYS A 27 -12.06 -7.76 25.40
C CYS A 27 -13.40 -8.11 26.06
N PRO A 28 -13.55 -8.06 27.40
CA PRO A 28 -14.82 -8.25 28.05
C PRO A 28 -15.85 -7.21 27.56
N ALA A 29 -17.06 -7.66 27.21
CA ALA A 29 -18.11 -6.78 26.69
C ALA A 29 -18.60 -5.75 27.72
N ASP A 30 -18.38 -6.00 29.00
CA ASP A 30 -18.80 -5.13 30.13
C ASP A 30 -17.75 -4.09 30.52
N ASP A 31 -16.60 -4.02 29.83
CA ASP A 31 -15.55 -3.06 30.12
C ASP A 31 -15.95 -1.66 29.61
N PRO A 32 -16.18 -0.66 30.52
CA PRO A 32 -16.67 0.66 30.13
C PRO A 32 -15.71 1.45 29.27
N ASP A 33 -14.41 1.14 29.31
CA ASP A 33 -13.34 1.81 28.54
C ASP A 33 -12.93 1.03 27.28
N HIS A 34 -13.73 0.04 26.85
CA HIS A 34 -13.40 -0.82 25.71
C HIS A 34 -11.95 -1.34 25.79
N CYS A 35 -11.56 -1.83 26.98
CA CYS A 35 -10.24 -2.39 27.29
C CYS A 35 -9.02 -1.46 27.17
N ASN A 36 -9.21 -0.15 27.04
CA ASN A 36 -8.09 0.80 26.98
C ASN A 36 -7.26 0.85 28.27
N SER A 37 -7.88 0.57 29.43
CA SER A 37 -7.25 0.56 30.76
C SER A 37 -7.03 -0.85 31.33
N ASN A 38 -7.51 -1.89 30.66
CA ASN A 38 -7.40 -3.27 31.14
C ASN A 38 -5.98 -3.82 30.91
N THR A 39 -5.23 -3.99 32.01
CA THR A 39 -3.80 -4.39 31.94
C THR A 39 -3.62 -5.78 31.30
N ASP A 40 -4.49 -6.75 31.60
CA ASP A 40 -4.36 -8.10 31.06
C ASP A 40 -4.61 -8.14 29.55
N TYR A 41 -5.60 -7.38 29.09
CA TYR A 41 -5.86 -7.21 27.68
C TYR A 41 -4.68 -6.50 26.96
N LEU A 42 -4.18 -5.43 27.54
CA LEU A 42 -3.02 -4.69 26.98
C LEU A 42 -1.74 -5.54 26.92
N MET A 43 -1.50 -6.40 27.91
CA MET A 43 -0.40 -7.37 27.88
C MET A 43 -0.59 -8.39 26.74
N CYS A 44 -1.82 -8.86 26.53
CA CYS A 44 -2.13 -9.72 25.38
C CYS A 44 -1.84 -9.02 24.05
N VAL A 45 -2.27 -7.76 23.90
CA VAL A 45 -2.00 -6.95 22.69
C VAL A 45 -0.49 -6.74 22.47
N GLN A 46 0.30 -6.60 23.53
CA GLN A 46 1.76 -6.50 23.43
C GLN A 46 2.39 -7.82 22.97
N GLU A 47 1.86 -8.97 23.40
CA GLU A 47 2.30 -10.27 22.89
C GLU A 47 2.00 -10.42 21.39
N ILE A 48 0.79 -9.97 20.94
CA ILE A 48 0.46 -9.89 19.50
C ILE A 48 1.45 -8.98 18.77
N ASN A 49 1.81 -7.84 19.33
CA ASN A 49 2.80 -6.94 18.71
C ASN A 49 4.14 -7.64 18.49
N ARG A 50 4.64 -8.39 19.49
CA ARG A 50 5.89 -9.17 19.40
C ARG A 50 5.80 -10.27 18.36
N ASP A 51 4.66 -10.99 18.31
CA ASP A 51 4.38 -12.00 17.28
C ASP A 51 4.40 -11.37 15.88
N MET A 52 3.75 -10.22 15.71
CA MET A 52 3.69 -9.50 14.44
C MET A 52 5.05 -8.99 13.97
N VAL A 53 5.93 -8.55 14.88
CA VAL A 53 7.32 -8.17 14.54
C VAL A 53 8.06 -9.37 13.92
N THR A 54 7.98 -10.52 14.59
CA THR A 54 8.63 -11.75 14.11
C THR A 54 8.02 -12.22 12.80
N ALA A 55 6.68 -12.25 12.70
CA ALA A 55 5.95 -12.67 11.51
C ALA A 55 6.25 -11.78 10.31
N THR A 56 6.25 -10.46 10.51
CA THR A 56 6.56 -9.48 9.45
C THR A 56 7.99 -9.65 8.94
N ALA A 57 8.96 -9.76 9.83
CA ALA A 57 10.35 -9.98 9.45
C ALA A 57 10.53 -11.31 8.71
N ALA A 58 9.89 -12.39 9.19
CA ALA A 58 9.98 -13.72 8.61
C ALA A 58 9.33 -13.79 7.21
N ILE A 59 8.12 -13.25 7.04
CA ILE A 59 7.44 -13.27 5.74
C ILE A 59 8.14 -12.36 4.72
N SER A 60 8.64 -11.20 5.15
CA SER A 60 9.41 -10.31 4.29
C SER A 60 10.73 -10.95 3.86
N ALA A 61 11.40 -11.68 4.77
CA ALA A 61 12.61 -12.43 4.45
C ALA A 61 12.32 -13.50 3.39
N LEU A 62 11.29 -14.31 3.60
CA LEU A 62 10.92 -15.43 2.75
C LEU A 62 10.44 -14.93 1.38
N GLY A 63 9.46 -14.03 1.34
CA GLY A 63 8.89 -13.52 0.09
C GLY A 63 9.93 -12.78 -0.76
N THR A 64 10.73 -11.91 -0.14
CA THR A 64 11.79 -11.18 -0.84
C THR A 64 12.89 -12.11 -1.36
N PHE A 65 13.28 -13.14 -0.59
CA PHE A 65 14.27 -14.11 -1.02
C PHE A 65 13.77 -14.91 -2.23
N PHE A 66 12.55 -15.41 -2.20
CA PHE A 66 11.97 -16.15 -3.32
C PHE A 66 11.69 -15.25 -4.53
N MET A 67 11.33 -13.98 -4.36
CA MET A 67 11.24 -13.02 -5.45
C MET A 67 12.58 -12.89 -6.18
N GLY A 68 13.69 -12.81 -5.43
CA GLY A 68 15.02 -12.79 -6.02
C GLY A 68 15.43 -14.09 -6.70
N LEU A 69 15.13 -15.24 -6.08
CA LEU A 69 15.56 -16.55 -6.54
C LEU A 69 14.77 -17.05 -7.76
N LEU A 70 13.45 -16.93 -7.73
CA LEU A 70 12.55 -17.50 -8.74
C LEU A 70 12.21 -16.52 -9.86
N ALA A 71 11.92 -15.27 -9.52
CA ALA A 71 11.56 -14.25 -10.52
C ALA A 71 12.75 -13.41 -11.01
N ASN A 72 13.91 -13.55 -10.37
CA ASN A 72 15.13 -12.78 -10.67
C ASN A 72 14.91 -11.25 -10.70
N LEU A 73 14.00 -10.74 -9.87
CA LEU A 73 13.66 -9.33 -9.79
C LEU A 73 14.29 -8.66 -8.56
N PRO A 74 14.81 -7.42 -8.69
CA PRO A 74 15.35 -6.65 -7.57
C PRO A 74 14.23 -5.97 -6.76
N VAL A 75 13.15 -6.69 -6.47
CA VAL A 75 11.96 -6.18 -5.76
C VAL A 75 11.78 -6.92 -4.45
N ALA A 76 11.55 -6.17 -3.38
CA ALA A 76 11.26 -6.72 -2.07
C ALA A 76 9.76 -6.77 -1.81
N ILE A 77 9.33 -7.79 -1.08
CA ILE A 77 7.95 -8.04 -0.65
C ILE A 77 7.88 -7.88 0.87
N ALA A 78 6.85 -7.22 1.35
CA ALA A 78 6.52 -7.11 2.77
C ALA A 78 5.01 -6.86 2.94
N PRO A 79 4.45 -6.94 4.18
CA PRO A 79 3.04 -6.60 4.41
C PRO A 79 2.70 -5.20 3.92
N GLY A 80 1.68 -5.08 3.05
CA GLY A 80 1.31 -3.84 2.37
C GLY A 80 0.69 -2.82 3.33
N MET A 81 1.26 -1.63 3.47
CA MET A 81 0.82 -0.66 4.49
C MET A 81 -0.65 -0.26 4.38
N GLY A 82 -1.16 -0.04 3.17
CA GLY A 82 -2.57 0.30 2.94
C GLY A 82 -3.49 -0.85 3.35
N LEU A 83 -3.15 -2.07 2.95
CA LEU A 83 -3.90 -3.28 3.29
C LEU A 83 -3.83 -3.60 4.77
N ASN A 84 -2.67 -3.39 5.42
CA ASN A 84 -2.51 -3.57 6.87
C ASN A 84 -3.43 -2.63 7.67
N ALA A 85 -3.48 -1.38 7.26
CA ALA A 85 -4.34 -0.39 7.89
C ALA A 85 -5.83 -0.71 7.67
N TYR A 86 -6.22 -1.09 6.47
CA TYR A 86 -7.58 -1.55 6.17
C TYR A 86 -7.95 -2.81 6.97
N PHE A 87 -7.04 -3.80 7.03
CA PHE A 87 -7.19 -5.00 7.84
C PHE A 87 -7.42 -4.66 9.32
N ALA A 88 -6.52 -3.84 9.91
CA ALA A 88 -6.50 -3.58 11.34
C ALA A 88 -7.61 -2.62 11.81
N TYR A 89 -7.99 -1.62 11.01
CA TYR A 89 -8.92 -0.57 11.45
C TYR A 89 -10.32 -0.68 10.88
N THR A 90 -10.50 -1.35 9.73
CA THR A 90 -11.82 -1.47 9.10
C THR A 90 -12.34 -2.90 9.22
N VAL A 91 -11.55 -3.89 8.82
CA VAL A 91 -12.01 -5.28 8.76
C VAL A 91 -12.12 -5.87 10.17
N VAL A 92 -11.03 -5.88 10.93
CA VAL A 92 -11.02 -6.37 12.33
C VAL A 92 -11.47 -5.28 13.29
N GLY A 93 -11.14 -4.02 12.98
CA GLY A 93 -11.47 -2.85 13.81
C GLY A 93 -10.54 -2.68 15.01
N TYR A 94 -10.58 -1.48 15.59
CA TYR A 94 -9.83 -1.18 16.80
C TYR A 94 -10.36 -2.04 17.96
N HIS A 95 -9.48 -2.81 18.60
CA HIS A 95 -9.81 -3.77 19.65
C HIS A 95 -10.87 -4.82 19.24
N GLY A 96 -10.90 -5.23 17.97
CA GLY A 96 -11.82 -6.25 17.48
C GLY A 96 -13.26 -5.78 17.24
N GLN A 97 -13.51 -4.47 17.18
CA GLN A 97 -14.84 -3.89 17.00
C GLN A 97 -15.23 -3.68 15.51
N GLY A 98 -14.54 -4.32 14.59
CA GLY A 98 -14.79 -4.16 13.16
C GLY A 98 -15.87 -5.08 12.60
N MET A 99 -15.77 -5.36 11.31
CA MET A 99 -16.77 -6.14 10.56
C MET A 99 -16.71 -7.63 10.91
N ILE A 100 -15.50 -8.18 11.03
CA ILE A 100 -15.26 -9.62 11.26
C ILE A 100 -14.12 -9.83 12.26
N PRO A 101 -14.14 -10.95 13.01
CA PRO A 101 -13.06 -11.33 13.91
C PRO A 101 -11.72 -11.49 13.17
N TYR A 102 -10.62 -11.29 13.90
CA TYR A 102 -9.26 -11.42 13.37
C TYR A 102 -8.99 -12.78 12.69
N SER A 103 -9.46 -13.87 13.29
CA SER A 103 -9.29 -15.22 12.76
C SER A 103 -9.99 -15.43 11.41
N ILE A 104 -11.19 -14.87 11.23
CA ILE A 104 -11.93 -14.91 9.96
C ILE A 104 -11.28 -13.99 8.93
N ALA A 105 -10.76 -12.82 9.35
CA ALA A 105 -10.04 -11.92 8.47
C ALA A 105 -8.76 -12.56 7.90
N LEU A 106 -8.01 -13.33 8.72
CA LEU A 106 -6.86 -14.11 8.23
C LEU A 106 -7.26 -15.18 7.22
N THR A 107 -8.43 -15.80 7.42
CA THR A 107 -8.97 -16.78 6.46
C THR A 107 -9.27 -16.09 5.12
N ALA A 108 -9.79 -14.85 5.13
CA ALA A 108 -10.00 -14.07 3.91
C ALA A 108 -8.68 -13.82 3.17
N VAL A 109 -7.62 -13.42 3.88
CA VAL A 109 -6.28 -13.21 3.30
C VAL A 109 -5.69 -14.51 2.75
N PHE A 110 -5.85 -15.63 3.46
CA PHE A 110 -5.37 -16.93 2.99
C PHE A 110 -6.05 -17.34 1.68
N VAL A 111 -7.37 -17.23 1.61
CA VAL A 111 -8.16 -17.55 0.40
C VAL A 111 -7.81 -16.58 -0.73
N GLU A 112 -7.60 -15.29 -0.42
CA GLU A 112 -7.14 -14.28 -1.37
C GLU A 112 -5.89 -14.73 -2.11
N GLY A 113 -4.84 -15.14 -1.40
CA GLY A 113 -3.59 -15.57 -2.02
C GLY A 113 -3.79 -16.76 -2.97
N TRP A 114 -4.63 -17.74 -2.62
CA TRP A 114 -4.96 -18.87 -3.51
C TRP A 114 -5.77 -18.44 -4.73
N VAL A 115 -6.74 -17.56 -4.57
CA VAL A 115 -7.51 -17.02 -5.71
C VAL A 115 -6.61 -16.18 -6.59
N PHE A 116 -5.73 -15.35 -6.01
CA PHE A 116 -4.75 -14.56 -6.74
C PHE A 116 -3.79 -15.44 -7.56
N LEU A 117 -3.31 -16.54 -6.97
CA LEU A 117 -2.51 -17.55 -7.68
C LEU A 117 -3.29 -18.14 -8.86
N GLY A 118 -4.55 -18.54 -8.65
CA GLY A 118 -5.42 -19.05 -9.72
C GLY A 118 -5.63 -18.04 -10.84
N LEU A 119 -5.91 -16.76 -10.52
CA LEU A 119 -6.07 -15.69 -11.51
C LEU A 119 -4.77 -15.43 -12.29
N THR A 120 -3.62 -15.54 -11.63
CA THR A 120 -2.30 -15.40 -12.27
C THR A 120 -2.05 -16.55 -13.26
N LEU A 121 -2.28 -17.79 -12.86
CA LEU A 121 -2.13 -18.97 -13.71
C LEU A 121 -3.06 -18.94 -14.92
N LEU A 122 -4.28 -18.46 -14.74
CA LEU A 122 -5.27 -18.30 -15.82
C LEU A 122 -5.00 -17.08 -16.71
N GLY A 123 -4.12 -16.16 -16.31
CA GLY A 123 -3.86 -14.89 -17.00
C GLY A 123 -5.00 -13.87 -16.92
N ILE A 124 -6.03 -14.14 -16.12
CA ILE A 124 -7.20 -13.25 -15.94
C ILE A 124 -6.80 -11.99 -15.18
N ARG A 125 -5.77 -12.04 -14.36
CA ARG A 125 -5.27 -10.93 -13.57
C ARG A 125 -4.92 -9.70 -14.42
N GLN A 126 -4.23 -9.89 -15.55
CA GLN A 126 -3.90 -8.78 -16.45
C GLN A 126 -5.16 -8.12 -17.01
N TRP A 127 -6.19 -8.90 -17.28
CA TRP A 127 -7.49 -8.40 -17.70
C TRP A 127 -8.16 -7.58 -16.61
N LEU A 128 -8.21 -8.09 -15.37
CA LEU A 128 -8.76 -7.36 -14.21
C LEU A 128 -8.05 -6.02 -13.99
N ALA A 129 -6.73 -6.01 -14.04
CA ALA A 129 -5.95 -4.79 -13.91
C ALA A 129 -6.23 -3.77 -15.02
N ARG A 130 -6.56 -4.23 -16.24
CA ARG A 130 -6.91 -3.36 -17.38
C ARG A 130 -8.39 -2.99 -17.42
N ALA A 131 -9.27 -3.76 -16.78
CA ALA A 131 -10.70 -3.49 -16.74
C ALA A 131 -11.05 -2.18 -16.01
N LEU A 132 -10.12 -1.67 -15.22
CA LEU A 132 -10.31 -0.45 -14.46
C LEU A 132 -9.73 0.78 -15.18
N PRO A 133 -10.45 1.91 -15.13
CA PRO A 133 -9.97 3.17 -15.67
C PRO A 133 -8.64 3.60 -15.02
N ALA A 134 -7.73 4.18 -15.82
CA ALA A 134 -6.44 4.66 -15.33
C ALA A 134 -6.59 5.69 -14.20
N SER A 135 -7.58 6.59 -14.31
CA SER A 135 -7.89 7.60 -13.31
C SER A 135 -8.22 7.00 -11.93
N ILE A 136 -9.01 5.90 -11.89
CA ILE A 136 -9.35 5.22 -10.62
C ILE A 136 -8.13 4.51 -10.02
N LYS A 137 -7.29 3.87 -10.85
CA LYS A 137 -6.06 3.21 -10.37
C LYS A 137 -5.11 4.20 -9.69
N LEU A 138 -4.84 5.33 -10.35
CA LEU A 138 -3.99 6.39 -9.81
C LEU A 138 -4.61 7.00 -8.54
N ALA A 139 -5.93 7.26 -8.57
CA ALA A 139 -6.67 7.79 -7.43
C ALA A 139 -6.64 6.86 -6.21
N THR A 140 -6.65 5.54 -6.43
CA THR A 140 -6.53 4.54 -5.35
C THR A 140 -5.23 4.72 -4.58
N GLY A 141 -4.09 4.82 -5.27
CA GLY A 141 -2.81 5.05 -4.64
C GLY A 141 -2.76 6.35 -3.82
N VAL A 142 -3.30 7.43 -4.39
CA VAL A 142 -3.39 8.73 -3.69
C VAL A 142 -4.30 8.64 -2.47
N GLY A 143 -5.47 7.99 -2.60
CA GLY A 143 -6.44 7.81 -1.51
C GLY A 143 -5.85 6.99 -0.34
N ILE A 144 -5.13 5.90 -0.66
CA ILE A 144 -4.39 5.11 0.33
C ILE A 144 -3.34 5.97 1.02
N GLY A 145 -2.61 6.82 0.27
CA GLY A 145 -1.61 7.73 0.83
C GLY A 145 -2.21 8.72 1.84
N LEU A 146 -3.37 9.30 1.54
CA LEU A 146 -4.10 10.19 2.48
C LEU A 146 -4.66 9.41 3.67
N TYR A 147 -5.13 8.18 3.47
CA TYR A 147 -5.60 7.31 4.54
C TYR A 147 -4.46 6.97 5.52
N LEU A 148 -3.28 6.61 5.02
CA LEU A 148 -2.09 6.38 5.84
C LEU A 148 -1.66 7.65 6.59
N THR A 149 -1.75 8.80 5.93
CA THR A 149 -1.47 10.11 6.57
C THR A 149 -2.41 10.35 7.75
N LEU A 150 -3.71 10.07 7.59
CA LEU A 150 -4.69 10.21 8.67
C LEU A 150 -4.36 9.30 9.86
N ILE A 151 -3.99 8.04 9.59
CA ILE A 151 -3.56 7.09 10.65
C ILE A 151 -2.30 7.60 11.35
N GLY A 152 -1.30 8.07 10.60
CA GLY A 152 -0.07 8.61 11.14
C GLY A 152 -0.26 9.87 12.02
N LEU A 153 -1.30 10.64 11.75
CA LEU A 153 -1.66 11.82 12.54
C LEU A 153 -2.54 11.49 13.76
N SER A 154 -3.22 10.32 13.76
CA SER A 154 -4.16 9.93 14.84
C SER A 154 -3.46 9.44 16.10
N TYR A 155 -4.22 9.26 17.19
CA TYR A 155 -3.72 8.70 18.44
C TYR A 155 -3.43 7.20 18.39
N SER A 156 -4.20 6.44 17.61
CA SER A 156 -4.18 4.98 17.68
C SER A 156 -2.84 4.37 17.25
N ALA A 157 -2.24 4.90 16.17
CA ALA A 157 -0.97 4.39 15.63
C ALA A 157 0.00 5.48 15.19
N GLY A 158 -0.26 6.73 15.56
CA GLY A 158 0.51 7.87 15.09
C GLY A 158 0.97 8.83 16.19
N ILE A 159 1.14 10.08 15.79
CA ILE A 159 1.67 11.14 16.67
C ILE A 159 0.62 11.78 17.58
N GLY A 160 -0.66 11.47 17.39
CA GLY A 160 -1.75 12.04 18.20
C GLY A 160 -2.05 13.50 17.93
N LEU A 161 -1.76 14.01 16.73
CA LEU A 161 -2.03 15.40 16.35
C LEU A 161 -3.52 15.67 16.14
N VAL A 162 -4.28 14.70 15.66
CA VAL A 162 -5.72 14.80 15.43
C VAL A 162 -6.48 13.77 16.24
N ALA A 163 -7.67 14.14 16.70
CA ALA A 163 -8.63 13.26 17.39
C ALA A 163 -10.04 13.56 16.88
N GLY A 164 -10.99 12.66 17.21
CA GLY A 164 -12.41 12.93 17.02
C GLY A 164 -12.91 14.05 17.95
N ALA A 165 -13.99 14.71 17.56
CA ALA A 165 -14.68 15.70 18.34
C ALA A 165 -16.20 15.48 18.27
N GLN A 166 -16.96 16.07 19.21
CA GLN A 166 -18.44 15.92 19.23
C GLN A 166 -19.10 16.61 18.03
N ASP A 167 -18.57 17.77 17.66
CA ASP A 167 -19.18 18.65 16.65
C ASP A 167 -18.52 18.52 15.26
N THR A 168 -17.31 17.97 15.19
CA THR A 168 -16.55 17.82 13.95
C THR A 168 -15.95 16.43 13.85
N PRO A 169 -15.84 15.84 12.63
CA PRO A 169 -15.25 14.52 12.47
C PRO A 169 -13.81 14.42 13.00
N MET A 170 -13.06 15.51 12.92
CA MET A 170 -11.68 15.61 13.41
C MET A 170 -11.38 17.02 13.90
N GLU A 171 -10.57 17.11 14.96
CA GLU A 171 -10.02 18.35 15.48
C GLU A 171 -8.55 18.20 15.87
N LEU A 172 -7.87 19.34 16.06
CA LEU A 172 -6.53 19.34 16.64
C LEU A 172 -6.57 18.82 18.08
N ALA A 173 -5.65 17.95 18.39
CA ALA A 173 -5.51 17.29 19.67
C ALA A 173 -4.10 17.56 20.28
N GLY A 174 -3.31 16.52 20.55
CA GLY A 174 -1.96 16.66 21.08
C GLY A 174 -1.92 16.89 22.59
N CYS A 175 -2.88 16.35 23.32
CA CYS A 175 -2.84 16.29 24.79
C CYS A 175 -2.17 14.99 25.26
N THR A 176 -1.77 14.94 26.53
CA THR A 176 -1.27 13.70 27.15
C THR A 176 -2.44 12.75 27.43
N ASP A 177 -2.19 11.44 27.43
CA ASP A 177 -3.23 10.43 27.66
C ASP A 177 -3.98 10.61 28.98
N ALA A 178 -3.30 11.11 30.01
CA ALA A 178 -3.91 11.40 31.31
C ALA A 178 -4.98 12.50 31.29
N LEU A 179 -4.95 13.40 30.30
CA LEU A 179 -5.89 14.53 30.17
C LEU A 179 -6.98 14.24 29.13
N ARG A 180 -6.88 13.13 28.41
CA ARG A 180 -7.84 12.75 27.36
C ARG A 180 -9.12 12.20 27.99
N GLN A 181 -10.25 12.82 27.66
CA GLN A 181 -11.58 12.40 28.09
C GLN A 181 -12.37 11.92 26.87
N GLU A 182 -12.88 10.69 26.89
CA GLU A 182 -13.67 10.10 25.81
C GLU A 182 -13.04 10.24 24.40
N GLY A 183 -11.71 10.17 24.32
CA GLY A 183 -10.98 10.34 23.05
C GLY A 183 -10.70 11.78 22.64
N MET A 184 -11.26 12.78 23.33
CA MET A 184 -11.11 14.21 23.04
C MET A 184 -10.09 14.87 23.94
N CYS A 185 -9.50 15.98 23.46
CA CYS A 185 -8.61 16.82 24.24
C CYS A 185 -9.32 18.09 24.75
N PRO A 186 -9.18 18.45 26.06
CA PRO A 186 -9.65 19.73 26.53
C PRO A 186 -8.98 20.89 25.77
N SER A 187 -9.74 21.93 25.43
CA SER A 187 -9.25 23.04 24.61
C SER A 187 -8.01 23.75 25.17
N ALA A 188 -7.85 23.75 26.51
CA ALA A 188 -6.71 24.36 27.19
C ALA A 188 -5.40 23.55 27.06
N ASP A 189 -5.49 22.25 26.77
CA ASP A 189 -4.34 21.32 26.79
C ASP A 189 -3.97 20.78 25.40
N LYS A 190 -4.60 21.31 24.35
CA LYS A 190 -4.25 20.98 22.97
C LYS A 190 -2.79 21.33 22.67
N MET A 191 -2.14 20.50 21.85
CA MET A 191 -0.76 20.69 21.38
C MET A 191 0.33 20.70 22.49
N ARG A 192 0.04 20.13 23.67
CA ARG A 192 0.99 20.09 24.80
C ARG A 192 1.73 18.77 24.98
N SER A 193 1.39 17.73 24.21
CA SER A 193 2.04 16.43 24.33
C SER A 193 3.52 16.48 23.92
N PRO A 194 4.46 16.13 24.82
CA PRO A 194 5.88 16.10 24.47
C PRO A 194 6.21 15.00 23.43
N THR A 195 5.51 13.85 23.47
CA THR A 195 5.69 12.75 22.53
C THR A 195 5.34 13.17 21.10
N MET A 196 4.24 13.93 20.95
CA MET A 196 3.84 14.50 19.66
C MET A 196 4.93 15.40 19.07
N TRP A 197 5.49 16.32 19.87
CA TRP A 197 6.52 17.25 19.40
C TRP A 197 7.83 16.57 19.04
N VAL A 198 8.26 15.58 19.82
CA VAL A 198 9.42 14.75 19.47
C VAL A 198 9.17 14.00 18.16
N GLY A 199 7.98 13.41 17.97
CA GLY A 199 7.59 12.78 16.72
C GLY A 199 7.66 13.76 15.55
N ILE A 200 7.04 14.95 15.66
CA ILE A 200 7.01 15.95 14.58
C ILE A 200 8.43 16.42 14.21
N PHE A 201 9.22 16.87 15.17
CA PHE A 201 10.52 17.47 14.86
C PHE A 201 11.58 16.41 14.51
N CYS A 202 11.74 15.39 15.35
CA CYS A 202 12.79 14.39 15.14
C CYS A 202 12.37 13.30 14.16
N GLY A 203 11.11 12.87 14.16
CA GLY A 203 10.58 11.86 13.25
C GLY A 203 10.14 12.42 11.89
N GLY A 204 9.48 13.57 11.87
CA GLY A 204 8.93 14.16 10.64
C GLY A 204 9.89 15.12 9.96
N VAL A 205 10.14 16.30 10.57
CA VAL A 205 10.91 17.39 9.95
C VAL A 205 12.35 16.96 9.64
N LEU A 206 13.02 16.32 10.59
CA LEU A 206 14.39 15.84 10.37
C LEU A 206 14.46 14.81 9.25
N THR A 207 13.54 13.82 9.24
CA THR A 207 13.50 12.82 8.17
C THR A 207 13.25 13.47 6.81
N ALA A 208 12.31 14.43 6.72
CA ALA A 208 12.07 15.17 5.50
C ALA A 208 13.32 15.96 5.04
N CYS A 209 14.03 16.60 5.97
CA CYS A 209 15.31 17.26 5.67
C CYS A 209 16.36 16.28 5.13
N LEU A 210 16.51 15.11 5.77
CA LEU A 210 17.44 14.08 5.29
C LEU A 210 17.05 13.56 3.89
N MET A 211 15.75 13.43 3.60
CA MET A 211 15.25 13.06 2.27
C MET A 211 15.56 14.15 1.23
N LEU A 212 15.46 15.44 1.57
CA LEU A 212 15.86 16.56 0.69
C LEU A 212 17.35 16.47 0.29
N TYR A 213 18.20 16.09 1.23
CA TYR A 213 19.63 15.87 0.97
C TYR A 213 19.93 14.47 0.39
N ARG A 214 18.90 13.69 0.02
CA ARG A 214 19.02 12.34 -0.54
C ARG A 214 19.82 11.38 0.34
N VAL A 215 19.74 11.53 1.67
CA VAL A 215 20.39 10.60 2.61
C VAL A 215 19.68 9.27 2.55
N LYS A 216 20.45 8.21 2.26
CA LYS A 216 19.93 6.83 2.20
C LYS A 216 19.51 6.38 3.60
N GLY A 217 18.33 5.78 3.71
CA GLY A 217 17.79 5.34 5.00
C GLY A 217 17.32 6.49 5.92
N ALA A 218 17.01 7.68 5.36
CA ALA A 218 16.50 8.82 6.13
C ALA A 218 15.36 8.46 7.08
N VAL A 219 14.42 7.62 6.63
CA VAL A 219 13.26 7.15 7.39
C VAL A 219 13.70 6.37 8.65
N ILE A 220 14.64 5.43 8.50
CA ILE A 220 15.15 4.65 9.65
C ILE A 220 15.89 5.55 10.63
N ILE A 221 16.69 6.50 10.14
CA ILE A 221 17.42 7.45 10.99
C ILE A 221 16.43 8.23 11.86
N GLY A 222 15.34 8.74 11.28
CA GLY A 222 14.30 9.45 12.01
C GLY A 222 13.62 8.56 13.07
N ILE A 223 13.21 7.36 12.69
CA ILE A 223 12.59 6.40 13.63
C ILE A 223 13.53 6.05 14.77
N LEU A 224 14.78 5.70 14.47
CA LEU A 224 15.76 5.34 15.50
C LEU A 224 16.05 6.51 16.44
N LEU A 225 16.17 7.74 15.93
CA LEU A 225 16.38 8.91 16.76
C LEU A 225 15.23 9.13 17.74
N VAL A 226 13.98 9.11 17.26
CA VAL A 226 12.79 9.25 18.12
C VAL A 226 12.74 8.12 19.15
N SER A 227 13.04 6.89 18.74
CA SER A 227 13.05 5.71 19.62
C SER A 227 14.11 5.84 20.72
N ILE A 228 15.34 6.23 20.37
CA ILE A 228 16.42 6.44 21.33
C ILE A 228 16.06 7.52 22.35
N ILE A 229 15.40 8.62 21.92
CA ILE A 229 14.92 9.67 22.84
C ILE A 229 13.80 9.14 23.74
N SER A 230 12.99 8.19 23.27
CA SER A 230 11.83 7.65 23.99
C SER A 230 12.15 6.42 24.86
N TRP A 231 13.32 5.79 24.77
CA TRP A 231 13.67 4.60 25.56
C TRP A 231 14.04 4.91 27.03
N PRO A 232 14.65 6.07 27.39
CA PRO A 232 14.95 6.38 28.77
C PRO A 232 13.68 6.52 29.61
N ARG A 233 13.56 5.77 30.70
CA ARG A 233 12.36 5.70 31.56
C ARG A 233 12.03 6.98 32.33
N PRO A 234 12.99 7.78 32.80
CA PRO A 234 12.70 8.98 33.61
C PRO A 234 12.27 10.21 32.79
N THR A 235 11.97 10.05 31.49
CA THR A 235 11.61 11.18 30.62
C THR A 235 10.09 11.29 30.42
N ALA A 236 9.59 12.50 30.11
CA ALA A 236 8.19 12.74 29.79
C ALA A 236 7.75 12.12 28.47
N VAL A 237 8.70 11.64 27.64
CA VAL A 237 8.47 11.00 26.33
C VAL A 237 8.74 9.50 26.35
N THR A 238 8.85 8.90 27.55
CA THR A 238 9.22 7.49 27.68
C THR A 238 8.18 6.56 27.05
N TYR A 239 8.65 5.56 26.34
CA TYR A 239 7.85 4.44 25.84
C TYR A 239 7.65 3.34 26.90
N PHE A 240 8.46 3.35 27.97
CA PHE A 240 8.44 2.37 29.04
C PHE A 240 8.04 3.01 30.39
N PRO A 241 6.77 3.38 30.61
CA PRO A 241 6.33 3.95 31.87
C PRO A 241 6.53 2.94 33.01
N HIS A 242 6.60 3.45 34.26
CA HIS A 242 6.68 2.62 35.47
C HIS A 242 5.31 2.02 35.81
N THR A 243 4.81 1.15 34.96
CA THR A 243 3.58 0.37 35.11
C THR A 243 3.89 -1.10 34.84
N PRO A 244 3.05 -2.07 35.30
CA PRO A 244 3.29 -3.49 35.01
C PRO A 244 3.49 -3.77 33.52
N LEU A 245 2.72 -3.12 32.64
CA LEU A 245 2.85 -3.21 31.19
C LEU A 245 4.20 -2.63 30.69
N GLY A 246 4.59 -1.45 31.17
CA GLY A 246 5.85 -0.80 30.80
C GLY A 246 7.08 -1.58 31.31
N ASP A 247 6.96 -2.26 32.45
CA ASP A 247 8.01 -3.12 32.98
C ASP A 247 8.20 -4.37 32.11
N ASP A 248 7.11 -5.03 31.69
CA ASP A 248 7.15 -6.18 30.75
C ASP A 248 7.76 -5.80 29.39
N MET A 249 7.36 -4.65 28.84
CA MET A 249 7.92 -4.12 27.60
C MET A 249 9.42 -3.83 27.72
N PHE A 250 9.85 -3.24 28.84
CA PHE A 250 11.25 -2.92 29.10
C PHE A 250 12.11 -4.17 29.32
N ASP A 251 11.57 -5.19 30.01
CA ASP A 251 12.26 -6.46 30.20
C ASP A 251 12.46 -7.21 28.89
N PHE A 252 11.48 -7.13 27.97
CA PHE A 252 11.66 -7.65 26.62
C PHE A 252 12.73 -6.86 25.84
N PHE A 253 12.72 -5.52 25.91
CA PHE A 253 13.73 -4.67 25.27
C PHE A 253 15.17 -4.98 25.72
N LYS A 254 15.39 -5.29 27.00
CA LYS A 254 16.72 -5.65 27.53
C LYS A 254 17.33 -6.88 26.87
N GLN A 255 16.52 -7.75 26.27
CA GLN A 255 17.03 -8.97 25.63
C GLN A 255 17.77 -8.71 24.31
N VAL A 256 17.68 -7.52 23.74
CA VAL A 256 18.35 -7.00 22.54
C VAL A 256 18.33 -7.96 21.34
N VAL A 257 18.88 -9.16 21.50
CA VAL A 257 18.94 -10.23 20.50
C VAL A 257 18.29 -11.47 21.07
N THR A 258 17.11 -11.81 20.58
CA THR A 258 16.40 -13.04 20.96
C THR A 258 15.45 -13.44 19.84
N PHE A 259 15.21 -14.73 19.70
CA PHE A 259 14.17 -15.24 18.82
C PHE A 259 12.85 -15.32 19.61
N HIS A 260 11.87 -14.51 19.21
CA HIS A 260 10.53 -14.60 19.77
C HIS A 260 9.67 -15.53 18.89
N PRO A 261 9.29 -16.74 19.39
CA PRO A 261 8.41 -17.61 18.61
C PRO A 261 7.00 -17.02 18.51
N ILE A 262 6.39 -17.13 17.34
CA ILE A 262 5.00 -16.73 17.12
C ILE A 262 4.09 -17.69 17.89
N LYS A 263 3.35 -17.20 18.87
CA LYS A 263 2.54 -18.05 19.77
C LYS A 263 1.05 -17.90 19.52
N ARG A 264 0.57 -16.66 19.36
CA ARG A 264 -0.87 -16.38 19.31
C ARG A 264 -1.43 -16.27 17.90
N THR A 265 -0.60 -15.81 16.97
CA THR A 265 -1.06 -15.50 15.61
C THR A 265 -0.76 -16.59 14.60
N LEU A 266 0.11 -17.56 14.95
CA LEU A 266 0.41 -18.69 14.09
C LEU A 266 -0.81 -19.60 13.91
N LEU A 267 -1.20 -19.81 12.63
CA LEU A 267 -2.35 -20.65 12.26
C LEU A 267 -3.67 -20.26 12.96
N ALA A 268 -3.81 -18.99 13.34
CA ALA A 268 -4.99 -18.47 14.04
C ALA A 268 -6.22 -18.28 13.13
N MET A 269 -6.31 -19.02 12.02
CA MET A 269 -7.41 -18.96 11.06
C MET A 269 -8.62 -19.75 11.52
N GLU A 270 -9.81 -19.24 11.23
CA GLU A 270 -11.08 -19.88 11.52
C GLU A 270 -11.92 -20.01 10.23
N TRP A 271 -12.50 -21.18 10.01
CA TRP A 271 -13.24 -21.50 8.80
C TRP A 271 -14.77 -21.45 8.99
N ASP A 272 -15.21 -21.17 10.20
CA ASP A 272 -16.64 -21.00 10.47
C ASP A 272 -17.07 -19.58 10.09
N LEU A 273 -17.70 -19.46 8.92
CA LEU A 273 -18.19 -18.19 8.37
C LEU A 273 -19.66 -17.91 8.75
N ALA A 274 -20.23 -18.69 9.69
CA ALA A 274 -21.63 -18.54 10.05
C ALA A 274 -21.92 -17.13 10.62
N GLY A 275 -22.81 -16.41 9.96
CA GLY A 275 -23.21 -15.05 10.34
C GLY A 275 -22.34 -13.92 9.77
N HIS A 276 -21.18 -14.19 9.19
CA HIS A 276 -20.23 -13.17 8.68
C HIS A 276 -19.98 -13.24 7.17
N GLY A 277 -20.82 -13.96 6.41
CA GLY A 277 -20.55 -14.24 5.00
C GLY A 277 -20.51 -13.00 4.09
N ALA A 278 -21.34 -12.00 4.35
CA ALA A 278 -21.38 -10.77 3.54
C ALA A 278 -20.14 -9.88 3.82
N GLU A 279 -19.80 -9.70 5.08
CA GLU A 279 -18.65 -8.91 5.52
C GLU A 279 -17.34 -9.58 5.11
N PHE A 280 -17.25 -10.90 5.22
CA PHE A 280 -16.14 -11.69 4.68
C PHE A 280 -15.98 -11.50 3.19
N GLY A 281 -17.08 -11.57 2.42
CA GLY A 281 -17.05 -11.35 0.97
C GLY A 281 -16.58 -9.95 0.60
N LEU A 282 -17.03 -8.92 1.32
CA LEU A 282 -16.60 -7.54 1.10
C LEU A 282 -15.10 -7.36 1.41
N ALA A 283 -14.63 -7.89 2.53
CA ALA A 283 -13.21 -7.84 2.92
C ALA A 283 -12.34 -8.56 1.89
N PHE A 284 -12.71 -9.78 1.51
CA PHE A 284 -12.02 -10.60 0.53
C PHE A 284 -11.89 -9.92 -0.84
N ILE A 285 -13.01 -9.40 -1.39
CA ILE A 285 -13.00 -8.71 -2.68
C ILE A 285 -12.14 -7.45 -2.61
N THR A 286 -12.19 -6.72 -1.50
CA THR A 286 -11.40 -5.51 -1.31
C THR A 286 -9.91 -5.83 -1.25
N PHE A 287 -9.50 -6.82 -0.47
CA PHE A 287 -8.10 -7.26 -0.40
C PHE A 287 -7.60 -7.66 -1.79
N LEU A 288 -8.28 -8.60 -2.43
CA LEU A 288 -7.93 -9.09 -3.77
C LEU A 288 -7.81 -7.96 -4.80
N TYR A 289 -8.74 -7.02 -4.77
CA TYR A 289 -8.76 -5.91 -5.71
C TYR A 289 -7.62 -4.92 -5.48
N VAL A 290 -7.41 -4.50 -4.24
CA VAL A 290 -6.35 -3.55 -3.88
C VAL A 290 -4.99 -4.17 -4.14
N ASP A 291 -4.81 -5.45 -3.79
CA ASP A 291 -3.55 -6.16 -4.00
C ASP A 291 -3.22 -6.34 -5.48
N ILE A 292 -4.20 -6.72 -6.33
CA ILE A 292 -4.00 -6.79 -7.78
C ILE A 292 -3.51 -5.45 -8.34
N LEU A 293 -4.08 -4.33 -7.88
CA LEU A 293 -3.67 -3.00 -8.36
C LEU A 293 -2.29 -2.60 -7.84
N ASP A 294 -2.06 -2.75 -6.55
CA ASP A 294 -0.83 -2.34 -5.88
C ASP A 294 0.35 -3.16 -6.39
N THR A 295 0.26 -4.48 -6.33
CA THR A 295 1.31 -5.38 -6.81
C THR A 295 1.57 -5.23 -8.31
N THR A 296 0.52 -5.08 -9.14
CA THR A 296 0.72 -4.90 -10.58
C THR A 296 1.41 -3.59 -10.87
N GLY A 297 0.95 -2.49 -10.27
CA GLY A 297 1.52 -1.16 -10.48
C GLY A 297 2.97 -1.09 -10.00
N THR A 298 3.23 -1.63 -8.82
CA THR A 298 4.56 -1.59 -8.20
C THR A 298 5.56 -2.47 -8.93
N LEU A 299 5.23 -3.73 -9.25
CA LEU A 299 6.13 -4.63 -9.98
C LEU A 299 6.45 -4.08 -11.38
N TYR A 300 5.43 -3.59 -12.10
CA TYR A 300 5.64 -2.97 -13.40
C TYR A 300 6.55 -1.73 -13.32
N SER A 301 6.28 -0.84 -12.37
CA SER A 301 7.08 0.37 -12.16
C SER A 301 8.53 0.05 -11.80
N MET A 302 8.75 -0.94 -10.93
CA MET A 302 10.09 -1.34 -10.51
C MET A 302 10.84 -2.07 -11.63
N ALA A 303 10.16 -2.93 -12.42
CA ALA A 303 10.74 -3.55 -13.60
C ALA A 303 11.14 -2.51 -14.66
N LYS A 304 10.30 -1.50 -14.88
CA LYS A 304 10.61 -0.36 -15.75
C LYS A 304 11.83 0.41 -15.26
N PHE A 305 11.89 0.68 -13.96
CA PHE A 305 13.02 1.38 -13.35
C PHE A 305 14.31 0.56 -13.40
N ALA A 306 14.23 -0.77 -13.27
CA ALA A 306 15.36 -1.67 -13.44
C ALA A 306 15.80 -1.83 -14.91
N GLY A 307 14.96 -1.43 -15.87
CA GLY A 307 15.23 -1.56 -17.31
C GLY A 307 15.06 -3.00 -17.83
N THR A 308 14.15 -3.76 -17.22
CA THR A 308 13.89 -5.17 -17.56
C THR A 308 12.60 -5.37 -18.37
N ILE A 309 11.92 -4.28 -18.77
CA ILE A 309 10.71 -4.36 -19.61
C ILE A 309 11.10 -4.62 -21.05
N ASP A 310 10.44 -5.60 -21.67
CA ASP A 310 10.48 -5.81 -23.12
C ASP A 310 9.51 -4.83 -23.80
N GLU A 311 10.06 -3.97 -24.68
CA GLU A 311 9.28 -2.96 -25.41
C GLU A 311 8.20 -3.58 -26.31
N ARG A 312 8.36 -4.83 -26.74
CA ARG A 312 7.40 -5.52 -27.63
C ARG A 312 6.19 -6.04 -26.88
N THR A 313 6.42 -6.70 -25.73
CA THR A 313 5.35 -7.32 -24.95
C THR A 313 4.73 -6.37 -23.93
N GLN A 314 5.40 -5.23 -23.64
CA GLN A 314 5.05 -4.33 -22.55
C GLN A 314 4.95 -5.06 -21.20
N ASP A 315 5.68 -6.16 -21.05
CA ASP A 315 5.78 -6.97 -19.84
C ASP A 315 7.27 -7.19 -19.50
N PHE A 316 7.59 -7.72 -18.35
CA PHE A 316 8.96 -8.00 -17.92
C PHE A 316 9.19 -9.51 -17.81
N GLU A 317 10.43 -9.92 -18.08
CA GLU A 317 10.83 -11.32 -17.99
C GLU A 317 10.60 -11.83 -16.56
N GLY A 318 9.95 -13.01 -16.44
CA GLY A 318 9.62 -13.60 -15.15
C GLY A 318 8.39 -13.01 -14.45
N SER A 319 7.57 -12.19 -15.12
CA SER A 319 6.38 -11.56 -14.54
C SER A 319 5.43 -12.58 -13.91
N ALA A 320 5.11 -13.68 -14.60
CA ALA A 320 4.24 -14.73 -14.06
C ALA A 320 4.82 -15.35 -12.77
N MET A 321 6.14 -15.59 -12.72
CA MET A 321 6.80 -16.11 -11.52
C MET A 321 6.77 -15.10 -10.38
N ALA A 322 6.98 -13.82 -10.66
CA ALA A 322 6.90 -12.76 -9.66
C ALA A 322 5.53 -12.71 -8.99
N TYR A 323 4.47 -12.77 -9.78
CA TYR A 323 3.11 -12.78 -9.27
C TYR A 323 2.72 -14.07 -8.56
N MET A 324 3.27 -15.22 -8.96
CA MET A 324 3.07 -16.46 -8.22
C MET A 324 3.77 -16.43 -6.86
N VAL A 325 4.98 -15.91 -6.79
CA VAL A 325 5.72 -15.74 -5.52
C VAL A 325 4.94 -14.82 -4.59
N ASP A 326 4.43 -13.71 -5.09
CA ASP A 326 3.62 -12.78 -4.30
C ASP A 326 2.36 -13.46 -3.75
N ALA A 327 1.56 -14.10 -4.60
CA ALA A 327 0.35 -14.83 -4.21
C ALA A 327 0.59 -15.91 -3.14
N ILE A 328 1.65 -16.70 -3.30
CA ILE A 328 2.03 -17.73 -2.32
C ILE A 328 2.48 -17.07 -1.01
N THR A 329 3.21 -15.96 -1.09
CA THR A 329 3.68 -15.23 0.07
C THR A 329 2.51 -14.63 0.87
N ILE A 330 1.44 -14.14 0.21
CA ILE A 330 0.20 -13.70 0.86
C ILE A 330 -0.38 -14.84 1.71
N SER A 331 -0.56 -16.03 1.11
CA SER A 331 -1.13 -17.18 1.83
C SER A 331 -0.25 -17.63 3.00
N ILE A 332 1.09 -17.66 2.82
CA ILE A 332 2.02 -17.99 3.92
C ILE A 332 1.97 -16.89 5.00
N GLY A 333 1.85 -15.63 4.61
CA GLY A 333 1.69 -14.51 5.53
C GLY A 333 0.47 -14.68 6.44
N ALA A 334 -0.67 -15.05 5.87
CA ALA A 334 -1.89 -15.34 6.64
C ALA A 334 -1.68 -16.50 7.65
N LEU A 335 -0.90 -17.54 7.31
CA LEU A 335 -0.56 -18.60 8.25
C LEU A 335 0.29 -18.10 9.43
N LEU A 336 1.15 -17.11 9.19
CA LEU A 336 1.95 -16.46 10.24
C LEU A 336 1.15 -15.39 11.01
N GLY A 337 -0.08 -15.08 10.55
CA GLY A 337 -0.96 -14.09 11.16
C GLY A 337 -0.80 -12.68 10.59
N THR A 338 -0.05 -12.48 9.50
CA THR A 338 0.12 -11.14 8.91
C THR A 338 -1.01 -10.81 7.92
N PRO A 339 -1.36 -9.52 7.79
CA PRO A 339 -2.18 -9.02 6.67
C PRO A 339 -1.55 -9.32 5.31
N PRO A 340 -2.27 -9.03 4.19
CA PRO A 340 -1.74 -9.26 2.85
C PRO A 340 -0.37 -8.61 2.62
N VAL A 341 0.52 -9.32 1.94
CA VAL A 341 1.84 -8.80 1.54
C VAL A 341 1.75 -8.23 0.13
N ALA A 342 2.60 -7.27 -0.18
CA ALA A 342 2.67 -6.63 -1.49
C ALA A 342 4.12 -6.29 -1.87
N ALA A 343 4.35 -6.00 -3.13
CA ALA A 343 5.62 -5.50 -3.62
C ALA A 343 5.83 -4.03 -3.19
N PHE A 344 7.05 -3.66 -2.83
CA PHE A 344 7.37 -2.33 -2.29
C PHE A 344 8.13 -1.44 -3.28
N VAL A 345 7.64 -0.19 -3.42
CA VAL A 345 8.26 0.84 -4.27
C VAL A 345 9.64 1.30 -3.76
N GLU A 346 9.89 1.15 -2.47
CA GLU A 346 11.19 1.41 -1.83
C GLU A 346 12.31 0.52 -2.37
N SER A 347 11.96 -0.55 -3.06
CA SER A 347 12.91 -1.38 -3.84
C SER A 347 13.70 -0.55 -4.85
N GLY A 348 13.11 0.57 -5.31
CA GLY A 348 13.78 1.56 -6.13
C GLY A 348 15.08 2.12 -5.52
N ALA A 349 15.21 2.14 -4.19
CA ALA A 349 16.45 2.52 -3.52
C ALA A 349 17.62 1.57 -3.84
N GLY A 350 17.35 0.27 -3.92
CA GLY A 350 18.36 -0.71 -4.33
C GLY A 350 18.65 -0.68 -5.83
N ILE A 351 17.61 -0.44 -6.64
CA ILE A 351 17.74 -0.33 -8.10
C ILE A 351 18.57 0.92 -8.47
N SER A 352 18.35 2.06 -7.80
CA SER A 352 19.13 3.29 -8.02
C SER A 352 20.62 3.15 -7.68
N GLU A 353 20.96 2.20 -6.78
CA GLU A 353 22.33 1.83 -6.43
C GLU A 353 22.97 0.82 -7.40
N GLY A 354 22.28 0.48 -8.49
CA GLY A 354 22.77 -0.45 -9.51
C GLY A 354 22.28 -1.89 -9.33
N GLY A 355 21.37 -2.17 -8.38
CA GLY A 355 20.73 -3.48 -8.23
C GLY A 355 19.75 -3.74 -9.36
N ARG A 356 20.07 -4.67 -10.28
CA ARG A 356 19.23 -4.98 -11.45
C ARG A 356 18.77 -6.43 -11.51
N THR A 357 19.21 -7.25 -10.59
CA THR A 357 18.96 -8.70 -10.61
C THR A 357 18.38 -9.16 -9.28
N GLY A 358 17.82 -10.35 -9.24
CA GLY A 358 17.27 -10.99 -8.06
C GLY A 358 18.28 -11.17 -6.89
N LEU A 359 19.59 -11.09 -7.16
CA LEU A 359 20.60 -11.11 -6.10
C LEU A 359 20.39 -9.96 -5.09
N THR A 360 19.94 -8.80 -5.56
CA THR A 360 19.59 -7.66 -4.69
C THR A 360 18.48 -8.04 -3.71
N SER A 361 17.45 -8.73 -4.17
CA SER A 361 16.35 -9.21 -3.33
C SER A 361 16.78 -10.33 -2.40
N CYS A 362 17.62 -11.28 -2.86
CA CYS A 362 18.17 -12.32 -1.99
C CYS A 362 18.96 -11.73 -0.80
N VAL A 363 19.80 -10.71 -1.06
CA VAL A 363 20.54 -10.01 0.02
C VAL A 363 19.59 -9.26 0.95
N THR A 364 18.56 -8.62 0.41
CA THR A 364 17.55 -7.91 1.20
C THR A 364 16.75 -8.89 2.07
N GLY A 365 16.33 -10.03 1.52
CA GLY A 365 15.66 -11.10 2.26
C GLY A 365 16.53 -11.65 3.39
N PHE A 366 17.83 -11.82 3.13
CA PHE A 366 18.78 -12.25 4.18
C PHE A 366 18.90 -11.19 5.30
N CYS A 367 18.89 -9.90 4.98
CA CYS A 367 18.87 -8.85 5.99
C CYS A 367 17.58 -8.89 6.83
N PHE A 368 16.42 -9.14 6.22
CA PHE A 368 15.16 -9.35 6.97
C PHE A 368 15.21 -10.60 7.85
N PHE A 369 15.83 -11.68 7.38
CA PHE A 369 16.03 -12.87 8.21
C PHE A 369 16.88 -12.56 9.45
N ILE A 370 17.95 -11.78 9.31
CA ILE A 370 18.73 -11.31 10.47
C ILE A 370 17.85 -10.47 11.41
N ALA A 371 16.99 -9.61 10.87
CA ALA A 371 16.11 -8.74 11.65
C ALA A 371 15.13 -9.52 12.56
N VAL A 372 14.80 -10.78 12.25
CA VAL A 372 14.00 -11.66 13.11
C VAL A 372 14.59 -11.80 14.52
N PHE A 373 15.92 -11.84 14.63
CA PHE A 373 16.60 -11.96 15.92
C PHE A 373 16.66 -10.65 16.71
N PHE A 374 16.35 -9.52 16.07
CA PHE A 374 16.29 -8.20 16.69
C PHE A 374 14.84 -7.75 16.99
N ALA A 375 13.93 -8.71 17.10
CA ALA A 375 12.52 -8.45 17.42
C ALA A 375 12.33 -7.53 18.66
N PRO A 376 13.11 -7.66 19.78
CA PRO A 376 12.96 -6.76 20.92
C PRO A 376 13.18 -5.28 20.58
N ILE A 377 14.10 -4.97 19.68
CA ILE A 377 14.37 -3.58 19.28
C ILE A 377 13.21 -3.06 18.44
N PHE A 378 12.75 -3.82 17.44
CA PHE A 378 11.65 -3.40 16.57
C PHE A 378 10.31 -3.27 17.29
N ALA A 379 10.00 -4.16 18.25
CA ALA A 379 8.80 -4.08 19.10
C ALA A 379 8.85 -2.89 20.08
N SER A 380 10.03 -2.34 20.33
CA SER A 380 10.24 -1.21 21.25
C SER A 380 10.26 0.16 20.54
N ILE A 381 9.86 0.21 19.27
CA ILE A 381 9.71 1.44 18.53
C ILE A 381 8.32 2.03 18.83
N PRO A 382 8.24 3.26 19.36
CA PRO A 382 6.97 3.84 19.77
C PRO A 382 6.11 4.28 18.56
N PRO A 383 4.76 4.31 18.69
CA PRO A 383 3.86 4.74 17.62
C PRO A 383 4.13 6.15 17.09
N TRP A 384 4.54 7.09 17.94
CA TRP A 384 4.88 8.44 17.51
C TRP A 384 6.18 8.54 16.70
N ALA A 385 7.04 7.50 16.72
CA ALA A 385 8.18 7.40 15.81
C ALA A 385 7.75 6.94 14.41
N THR A 386 6.81 5.99 14.34
CA THR A 386 6.30 5.43 13.09
C THR A 386 5.23 6.31 12.43
N GLY A 387 4.47 7.09 13.21
CA GLY A 387 3.39 7.94 12.71
C GLY A 387 3.84 8.97 11.69
N CYS A 388 4.95 9.66 11.94
CA CYS A 388 5.52 10.60 10.97
C CYS A 388 5.99 9.92 9.70
N THR A 389 6.46 8.68 9.79
CA THR A 389 6.83 7.88 8.62
C THR A 389 5.61 7.61 7.73
N LEU A 390 4.47 7.26 8.33
CA LEU A 390 3.22 7.06 7.59
C LEU A 390 2.79 8.33 6.84
N VAL A 391 2.95 9.51 7.45
CA VAL A 391 2.69 10.80 6.80
C VAL A 391 3.62 11.01 5.60
N LEU A 392 4.92 10.74 5.75
CA LEU A 392 5.89 10.90 4.67
C LEU A 392 5.63 9.91 3.52
N VAL A 393 5.31 8.66 3.83
CA VAL A 393 4.93 7.65 2.82
C VAL A 393 3.66 8.07 2.10
N GLY A 394 2.64 8.55 2.83
CA GLY A 394 1.44 9.12 2.24
C GLY A 394 1.75 10.25 1.26
N ALA A 395 2.65 11.16 1.62
CA ALA A 395 3.10 12.24 0.74
C ALA A 395 3.81 11.71 -0.54
N LEU A 396 4.58 10.63 -0.43
CA LEU A 396 5.21 10.00 -1.60
C LEU A 396 4.17 9.37 -2.53
N MET A 397 3.13 8.72 -1.99
CA MET A 397 2.04 8.14 -2.78
C MET A 397 1.20 9.21 -3.47
N CYS A 398 1.05 10.40 -2.88
CA CYS A 398 0.31 11.52 -3.48
C CYS A 398 0.94 12.05 -4.79
N LYS A 399 2.16 11.68 -5.13
CA LYS A 399 2.77 12.05 -6.42
C LYS A 399 1.95 11.56 -7.62
N ALA A 400 1.30 10.42 -7.51
CA ALA A 400 0.44 9.87 -8.56
C ALA A 400 -0.75 10.79 -8.90
N ALA A 401 -1.12 11.74 -8.05
CA ALA A 401 -2.18 12.71 -8.32
C ALA A 401 -1.86 13.60 -9.54
N ALA A 402 -0.59 13.84 -9.84
CA ALA A 402 -0.17 14.63 -11.00
C ALA A 402 -0.45 13.92 -12.35
N GLU A 403 -0.55 12.60 -12.34
CA GLU A 403 -0.79 11.77 -13.52
C GLU A 403 -2.29 11.56 -13.80
N ILE A 404 -3.17 11.96 -12.86
CA ILE A 404 -4.62 11.86 -13.02
C ILE A 404 -5.10 12.87 -14.07
N ASN A 405 -5.98 12.41 -14.95
CA ASN A 405 -6.60 13.27 -15.95
C ASN A 405 -7.67 14.20 -15.33
N TRP A 406 -7.25 15.38 -14.90
CA TRP A 406 -8.14 16.40 -14.33
C TRP A 406 -8.91 17.22 -15.36
N ARG A 407 -8.60 17.07 -16.68
CA ARG A 407 -9.20 17.87 -17.75
C ARG A 407 -10.60 17.39 -18.12
N TYR A 408 -10.84 16.09 -18.03
CA TYR A 408 -12.13 15.48 -18.32
C TYR A 408 -12.90 15.14 -17.05
N TYR A 409 -14.03 15.78 -16.80
CA TYR A 409 -14.81 15.59 -15.57
C TYR A 409 -15.31 14.16 -15.34
N GLY A 410 -15.51 13.38 -16.41
CA GLY A 410 -15.87 11.96 -16.31
C GLY A 410 -14.76 11.07 -15.74
N ASP A 411 -13.52 11.56 -15.70
CA ASP A 411 -12.36 10.91 -15.06
C ASP A 411 -12.01 11.60 -13.72
N ALA A 412 -12.05 12.95 -13.71
CA ALA A 412 -11.64 13.77 -12.58
C ALA A 412 -12.55 13.61 -11.35
N VAL A 413 -13.89 13.65 -11.52
CA VAL A 413 -14.82 13.55 -10.40
C VAL A 413 -14.77 12.19 -9.73
N PRO A 414 -14.80 11.05 -10.45
CA PRO A 414 -14.60 9.74 -9.85
C PRO A 414 -13.25 9.58 -9.13
N ALA A 415 -12.18 10.09 -9.72
CA ALA A 415 -10.87 10.08 -9.09
C ALA A 415 -10.87 10.88 -7.77
N PHE A 416 -11.44 12.08 -7.77
CA PHE A 416 -11.57 12.90 -6.57
C PHE A 416 -12.39 12.20 -5.47
N LEU A 417 -13.54 11.59 -5.83
CA LEU A 417 -14.36 10.86 -4.87
C LEU A 417 -13.60 9.65 -4.27
N THR A 418 -12.85 8.91 -5.11
CA THR A 418 -12.00 7.82 -4.62
C THR A 418 -11.01 8.32 -3.59
N ILE A 419 -10.30 9.41 -3.88
CA ILE A 419 -9.28 10.00 -3.02
C ILE A 419 -9.87 10.52 -1.71
N ALA A 420 -10.99 11.23 -1.78
CA ALA A 420 -11.57 11.91 -0.63
C ALA A 420 -12.31 10.94 0.32
N ILE A 421 -13.07 9.99 -0.21
CA ILE A 421 -13.90 9.11 0.61
C ILE A 421 -13.05 8.14 1.44
N MET A 422 -11.90 7.66 0.94
CA MET A 422 -11.03 6.73 1.69
C MET A 422 -10.66 7.21 3.10
N PRO A 423 -10.05 8.38 3.28
CA PRO A 423 -9.73 8.89 4.62
C PRO A 423 -10.97 9.27 5.42
N PHE A 424 -12.02 9.85 4.82
CA PHE A 424 -13.20 10.27 5.55
C PHE A 424 -14.05 9.12 6.09
N THR A 425 -14.09 7.99 5.37
CA THR A 425 -14.81 6.79 5.83
C THR A 425 -13.93 5.81 6.60
N TYR A 426 -12.64 6.11 6.72
CA TYR A 426 -11.65 5.18 7.28
C TYR A 426 -11.64 3.82 6.56
N SER A 427 -12.00 3.79 5.25
CA SER A 427 -12.15 2.56 4.47
C SER A 427 -11.74 2.73 3.02
N ILE A 428 -10.82 1.88 2.58
CA ILE A 428 -10.39 1.80 1.18
C ILE A 428 -11.54 1.31 0.30
N ALA A 429 -12.32 0.33 0.80
CA ALA A 429 -13.43 -0.26 0.06
C ALA A 429 -14.46 0.78 -0.37
N TYR A 430 -14.92 1.62 0.56
CA TYR A 430 -15.94 2.63 0.25
C TYR A 430 -15.44 3.69 -0.73
N GLY A 431 -14.17 4.08 -0.64
CA GLY A 431 -13.56 4.98 -1.62
C GLY A 431 -13.53 4.38 -3.03
N LEU A 432 -13.16 3.11 -3.15
CA LEU A 432 -13.15 2.39 -4.42
C LEU A 432 -14.56 2.23 -5.01
N ILE A 433 -15.52 1.80 -4.20
CA ILE A 433 -16.92 1.64 -4.61
C ILE A 433 -17.47 2.98 -5.10
N ALA A 434 -17.26 4.06 -4.36
CA ALA A 434 -17.72 5.39 -4.74
C ALA A 434 -17.09 5.86 -6.06
N GLY A 435 -15.79 5.63 -6.24
CA GLY A 435 -15.09 5.95 -7.48
C GLY A 435 -15.61 5.17 -8.67
N ILE A 436 -15.72 3.86 -8.56
CA ILE A 436 -16.20 3.00 -9.65
C ILE A 436 -17.66 3.31 -10.00
N LEU A 437 -18.55 3.44 -9.00
CA LEU A 437 -19.96 3.74 -9.25
C LEU A 437 -20.14 5.12 -9.90
N SER A 438 -19.42 6.14 -9.42
CA SER A 438 -19.49 7.48 -10.01
C SER A 438 -18.93 7.49 -11.43
N TYR A 439 -17.84 6.75 -11.71
CA TYR A 439 -17.28 6.62 -13.05
C TYR A 439 -18.28 5.96 -14.01
N MET A 440 -18.87 4.84 -13.59
CA MET A 440 -19.88 4.16 -14.40
C MET A 440 -21.09 5.05 -14.65
N LEU A 441 -21.62 5.70 -13.61
CA LEU A 441 -22.80 6.55 -13.72
C LEU A 441 -22.59 7.73 -14.67
N LEU A 442 -21.52 8.51 -14.47
CA LEU A 442 -21.23 9.68 -15.28
C LEU A 442 -20.97 9.33 -16.75
N ASN A 443 -20.15 8.33 -16.99
CA ASN A 443 -19.83 7.92 -18.36
C ASN A 443 -21.00 7.20 -19.04
N MET A 444 -21.87 6.50 -18.30
CA MET A 444 -23.11 5.93 -18.81
C MET A 444 -24.11 7.02 -19.23
N ILE A 445 -24.28 8.06 -18.41
CA ILE A 445 -25.14 9.22 -18.75
C ILE A 445 -24.65 9.88 -20.05
N VAL A 446 -23.34 10.13 -20.17
CA VAL A 446 -22.76 10.71 -21.39
C VAL A 446 -23.02 9.82 -22.59
N TRP A 447 -22.83 8.50 -22.46
CA TRP A 447 -23.08 7.55 -23.53
C TRP A 447 -24.56 7.51 -23.94
N VAL A 448 -25.50 7.49 -22.98
CA VAL A 448 -26.94 7.51 -23.24
C VAL A 448 -27.38 8.79 -23.97
N LEU A 449 -26.86 9.94 -23.53
CA LEU A 449 -27.14 11.23 -24.17
C LEU A 449 -26.59 11.29 -25.60
N GLU A 450 -25.40 10.79 -25.83
CA GLU A 450 -24.80 10.74 -27.17
C GLU A 450 -25.60 9.83 -28.12
N VAL A 451 -25.95 8.62 -27.69
CA VAL A 451 -26.71 7.66 -28.48
C VAL A 451 -28.13 8.19 -28.71
N GLY A 452 -28.79 8.71 -27.67
CA GLY A 452 -30.17 9.25 -27.75
C GLY A 452 -30.28 10.48 -28.61
N SER A 453 -29.27 11.37 -28.62
CA SER A 453 -29.23 12.57 -29.44
C SER A 453 -28.66 12.35 -30.85
N ARG A 454 -28.29 11.10 -31.20
CA ARG A 454 -27.59 10.77 -32.46
C ARG A 454 -26.32 11.60 -32.65
N GLY A 455 -25.52 11.74 -31.57
CA GLY A 455 -24.25 12.45 -31.59
C GLY A 455 -24.35 14.00 -31.51
N ARG A 456 -25.52 14.57 -31.24
CA ARG A 456 -25.66 16.04 -31.11
C ARG A 456 -25.27 16.57 -29.72
N LEU A 457 -25.48 15.77 -28.67
CA LEU A 457 -25.12 16.12 -27.28
C LEU A 457 -23.89 15.35 -26.88
N VAL A 458 -22.71 15.88 -27.18
CA VAL A 458 -21.41 15.33 -26.82
C VAL A 458 -20.68 16.37 -25.96
N PRO A 459 -20.08 15.99 -24.82
CA PRO A 459 -19.26 16.91 -24.03
C PRO A 459 -18.13 17.50 -24.87
N PRO A 460 -17.86 18.82 -24.79
CA PRO A 460 -16.82 19.46 -25.60
C PRO A 460 -15.43 18.88 -25.36
N ASN A 461 -15.16 18.40 -24.13
CA ASN A 461 -13.86 17.84 -23.71
C ASN A 461 -13.80 16.31 -23.83
N LYS A 462 -14.69 15.66 -24.59
CA LYS A 462 -14.68 14.20 -24.73
C LYS A 462 -13.37 13.66 -25.33
N HIS A 463 -12.71 14.44 -26.17
CA HIS A 463 -11.42 14.07 -26.79
C HIS A 463 -10.26 14.02 -25.78
N GLU A 464 -10.41 14.67 -24.61
CA GLU A 464 -9.43 14.64 -23.52
C GLU A 464 -9.64 13.44 -22.58
N LYS A 465 -10.68 12.62 -22.78
CA LYS A 465 -10.93 11.44 -21.97
C LYS A 465 -9.81 10.44 -22.12
N ASP A 466 -9.35 9.89 -20.98
CA ASP A 466 -8.38 8.80 -21.00
C ASP A 466 -8.93 7.59 -21.77
N PRO A 467 -8.14 7.03 -22.69
CA PRO A 467 -8.58 5.86 -23.43
C PRO A 467 -8.76 4.68 -22.46
N TRP A 468 -9.96 4.12 -22.44
CA TRP A 468 -10.21 2.92 -21.65
C TRP A 468 -9.63 1.70 -22.38
N THR A 469 -8.47 1.26 -21.97
CA THR A 469 -7.71 0.18 -22.60
C THR A 469 -8.14 -1.21 -22.12
N TRP A 470 -9.45 -1.49 -22.08
CA TRP A 470 -9.94 -2.81 -21.70
C TRP A 470 -9.76 -3.87 -22.83
N ARG A 471 -9.51 -3.44 -24.07
CA ARG A 471 -9.17 -4.36 -25.15
C ARG A 471 -7.74 -4.87 -24.96
N ILE A 472 -7.65 -6.12 -24.54
CA ILE A 472 -6.36 -6.81 -24.42
C ILE A 472 -5.96 -7.26 -25.82
N ALA A 473 -4.74 -6.94 -26.25
CA ALA A 473 -4.19 -7.58 -27.44
C ALA A 473 -4.20 -9.09 -27.23
N GLY A 474 -4.89 -9.85 -28.13
CA GLY A 474 -5.09 -11.28 -27.96
C GLY A 474 -6.43 -11.75 -27.36
N GLY A 475 -7.34 -10.82 -26.95
CA GLY A 475 -8.72 -11.13 -26.51
C GLY A 475 -8.89 -11.40 -25.03
N PHE A 476 -10.08 -11.86 -24.64
CA PHE A 476 -10.52 -12.03 -23.24
C PHE A 476 -9.76 -13.14 -22.48
N PHE A 477 -9.40 -14.20 -23.18
CA PHE A 477 -8.68 -15.33 -22.59
C PHE A 477 -7.19 -15.29 -22.92
N PRO A 478 -6.32 -15.78 -22.00
CA PRO A 478 -4.90 -15.88 -22.29
C PRO A 478 -4.63 -16.67 -23.57
N PRO A 479 -3.57 -16.33 -24.32
CA PRO A 479 -3.25 -17.00 -25.60
C PRO A 479 -3.13 -18.52 -25.51
N TRP A 480 -2.60 -19.04 -24.39
CA TRP A 480 -2.49 -20.48 -24.16
C TRP A 480 -3.86 -21.15 -24.01
N LEU A 481 -4.82 -20.49 -23.33
CA LEU A 481 -6.17 -21.02 -23.13
C LEU A 481 -6.97 -21.01 -24.45
N GLN A 482 -6.82 -19.95 -25.26
CA GLN A 482 -7.42 -19.91 -26.60
C GLN A 482 -6.88 -21.03 -27.51
N ARG A 483 -5.57 -21.32 -27.42
CA ARG A 483 -4.95 -22.44 -28.16
C ARG A 483 -5.46 -23.78 -27.65
N LEU A 484 -5.64 -23.94 -26.35
CA LEU A 484 -6.26 -25.14 -25.77
C LEU A 484 -7.69 -25.34 -26.29
N PHE A 485 -8.52 -24.29 -26.29
CA PHE A 485 -9.88 -24.38 -26.86
C PHE A 485 -9.90 -24.63 -28.38
N ARG A 486 -8.86 -24.22 -29.08
CA ARG A 486 -8.67 -24.53 -30.53
C ARG A 486 -8.06 -25.91 -30.76
N GLY A 487 -7.83 -26.71 -29.72
CA GLY A 487 -7.33 -28.09 -29.82
C GLY A 487 -5.85 -28.20 -30.24
N LYS A 488 -5.03 -27.17 -30.11
CA LYS A 488 -3.59 -27.24 -30.40
C LYS A 488 -2.86 -28.01 -29.28
N LYS A 489 -2.10 -29.04 -29.62
CA LYS A 489 -1.36 -29.88 -28.65
C LYS A 489 -0.23 -29.14 -27.95
N ASP A 490 0.31 -28.08 -28.55
CA ASP A 490 1.43 -27.29 -28.02
C ASP A 490 0.94 -25.98 -27.37
N PHE A 491 -0.18 -26.02 -26.65
CA PHE A 491 -0.82 -24.82 -26.06
C PHE A 491 0.04 -24.10 -25.03
N TRP A 492 1.02 -24.78 -24.41
CA TRP A 492 1.93 -24.21 -23.39
C TRP A 492 3.18 -23.54 -23.99
N ARG A 493 3.50 -23.73 -25.28
CA ARG A 493 4.66 -23.10 -25.92
C ARG A 493 4.32 -21.66 -26.28
N GLU A 494 5.02 -20.71 -25.69
CA GLU A 494 5.01 -19.32 -26.17
C GLU A 494 5.71 -19.26 -27.53
N ASP A 495 4.94 -19.21 -28.60
CA ASP A 495 5.47 -18.84 -29.91
C ASP A 495 5.69 -17.32 -29.91
N GLN A 496 6.90 -16.88 -29.61
CA GLN A 496 7.35 -15.50 -29.75
C GLN A 496 7.28 -14.96 -31.19
N SER A 497 6.89 -15.79 -32.16
CA SER A 497 6.96 -15.46 -33.58
C SER A 497 5.63 -15.09 -34.25
N GLN A 498 4.49 -15.05 -33.53
CA GLN A 498 3.18 -14.78 -34.14
C GLN A 498 2.35 -13.72 -33.43
N LEU A 499 2.95 -12.65 -32.99
CA LEU A 499 2.29 -11.34 -33.04
C LEU A 499 2.57 -10.79 -34.44
N THR A 500 1.75 -11.21 -35.40
CA THR A 500 1.88 -10.76 -36.77
C THR A 500 1.68 -9.25 -36.87
N GLU A 501 2.43 -8.62 -37.77
CA GLU A 501 2.34 -7.19 -38.13
C GLU A 501 0.89 -6.71 -38.38
N ASP A 502 -0.03 -7.61 -38.64
CA ASP A 502 -1.45 -7.31 -38.89
C ASP A 502 -2.23 -6.98 -37.59
N GLU A 503 -1.89 -7.56 -36.43
CA GLU A 503 -2.52 -7.20 -35.14
C GLU A 503 -2.01 -5.85 -34.61
N TRP A 504 -0.80 -5.45 -34.98
CA TRP A 504 -0.27 -4.12 -34.68
C TRP A 504 -0.96 -3.02 -35.50
N ARG A 505 -1.30 -3.29 -36.74
CA ARG A 505 -1.98 -2.33 -37.62
C ARG A 505 -3.40 -2.02 -37.21
N ASP A 506 -4.09 -2.96 -36.55
CA ASP A 506 -5.45 -2.76 -36.01
C ASP A 506 -5.47 -2.13 -34.61
N SER A 507 -4.32 -2.06 -33.90
CA SER A 507 -4.20 -1.44 -32.59
C SER A 507 -3.70 0.03 -32.64
N GLU A 508 -3.17 0.49 -33.75
CA GLU A 508 -2.91 1.92 -33.94
C GLU A 508 -4.25 2.66 -34.00
N PRO A 509 -4.48 3.67 -33.14
CA PRO A 509 -5.58 4.57 -33.37
C PRO A 509 -5.34 5.19 -34.75
N ARG A 510 -6.27 5.01 -35.70
CA ARG A 510 -6.27 5.75 -36.95
C ARG A 510 -6.27 7.23 -36.57
N LEU A 511 -5.10 7.82 -36.50
CA LEU A 511 -4.94 9.25 -36.54
C LEU A 511 -5.62 9.67 -37.83
N GLY A 512 -6.79 10.29 -37.69
CA GLY A 512 -7.52 10.82 -38.82
C GLY A 512 -6.55 11.66 -39.63
N GLU A 513 -6.55 11.47 -40.94
CA GLU A 513 -5.83 12.28 -41.89
C GLU A 513 -5.99 13.76 -41.49
N VAL A 514 -4.98 14.32 -40.83
CA VAL A 514 -4.82 15.74 -40.73
C VAL A 514 -4.43 16.16 -42.14
N VAL A 515 -5.39 16.64 -42.89
CA VAL A 515 -5.15 17.39 -44.12
C VAL A 515 -4.25 18.55 -43.70
N VAL A 516 -2.96 18.41 -43.94
CA VAL A 516 -2.02 19.50 -43.81
C VAL A 516 -2.32 20.46 -44.96
N ASP A 517 -2.96 21.57 -44.63
CA ASP A 517 -3.17 22.69 -45.56
C ASP A 517 -1.79 23.30 -45.88
N GLU A 518 -1.30 23.02 -47.06
CA GLU A 518 0.02 23.49 -47.60
C GLU A 518 0.11 25.01 -47.81
N SER A 519 -0.74 25.82 -47.22
CA SER A 519 -0.80 27.28 -47.49
C SER A 519 0.00 28.18 -46.53
N ILE A 520 0.80 27.63 -45.60
CA ILE A 520 1.65 28.46 -44.71
C ILE A 520 3.10 27.97 -44.77
N ASN A 521 3.72 28.10 -45.90
CA ASN A 521 5.20 27.97 -45.99
C ASN A 521 5.78 29.04 -46.93
N SER A 522 5.76 30.29 -46.50
CA SER A 522 6.53 31.38 -47.08
C SER A 522 6.82 32.44 -46.01
N GLN A 523 7.75 32.14 -45.11
CA GLN A 523 8.55 33.16 -44.43
C GLN A 523 9.98 32.62 -44.22
N GLU A 524 10.91 33.36 -44.80
CA GLU A 524 12.37 33.15 -44.85
C GLU A 524 13.00 33.11 -43.45
N PRO A 525 14.15 32.40 -43.28
CA PRO A 525 14.85 32.37 -42.02
C PRO A 525 15.67 33.69 -41.83
N VAL A 526 15.35 34.39 -40.74
CA VAL A 526 16.16 35.54 -40.27
C VAL A 526 17.47 34.98 -39.69
N GLN A 527 18.58 35.35 -40.32
CA GLN A 527 19.93 35.12 -39.81
C GLN A 527 20.17 35.98 -38.56
N GLU A 528 20.35 35.37 -37.42
CA GLU A 528 20.84 36.03 -36.21
C GLU A 528 22.38 36.00 -36.20
N LYS A 529 22.98 37.19 -36.38
CA LYS A 529 24.41 37.42 -36.27
C LYS A 529 24.87 37.30 -34.82
N ALA A 530 25.81 36.41 -34.57
CA ALA A 530 26.56 36.36 -33.34
C ALA A 530 27.53 37.56 -33.26
N GLU A 531 27.33 38.47 -32.33
CA GLU A 531 28.35 39.43 -31.87
C GLU A 531 28.92 38.98 -30.53
N HIS A 532 30.22 38.71 -30.51
CA HIS A 532 31.02 38.58 -29.30
C HIS A 532 31.31 39.97 -28.72
N PRO A 533 31.25 40.20 -27.43
CA PRO A 533 32.03 41.27 -26.79
C PRO A 533 33.28 40.70 -26.11
N LYS A 534 34.41 41.27 -26.51
CA LYS A 534 35.67 41.28 -25.74
C LYS A 534 35.53 42.26 -24.56
N ALA A 535 35.81 41.85 -23.38
CA ALA A 535 36.72 42.41 -22.37
C ALA A 535 36.48 41.66 -21.03
#